data_6fe4f8fc1b70bc3b7e3a56c2d1e89ddc
#
_entry.id   6fe4f8fc1b70bc3b7e3a56c2d1e89ddc
#
_cell.length_a   1.000
_cell.length_b   1.000
_cell.length_c   1.000
_cell.angle_alpha   90.00
_cell.angle_beta   90.00
_cell.angle_gamma   90.00
#
_symmetry.space_group_name_H-M   'P 1'
#
loop_
_entity.id
_entity.type
_entity.pdbx_description
1 polymer ?
#
loop_
_entity_poly.entity_id
_entity_poly.type
_entity_poly.pdbx_seq_one_letter_code
_entity_poly.pdbx_strand_id
1 'polypeptide(L)'
;MKILACISVVPDTTTKITFTENNTQFNTAGVQYILNPYDELAVTRGLEIAEANGGTLTIVHVGKADAEPVIRKALSMGANEAIRIDAEPTDAQYVAEEIAKIAGGYDLILTGRESIDYNGGAVCGLLGSVLGIPSINVVTRIDYANGKFSFDRDIDGGRETVSCAGPCVASAQKDLCEPRIPNMRGIMAARTKPLQVLAPQAAANYADYTAYELPAAKSGVRLIDVSEAGKLIDILR
;
A
#
# COMPACT_ATOMS: atom_id res chain seq x y z
N MET A 1 20.79 -4.97 -7.36
CA MET A 1 19.85 -4.21 -6.51
C MET A 1 18.71 -5.12 -6.11
N LYS A 2 18.35 -5.14 -4.84
CA LYS A 2 17.20 -5.91 -4.32
C LYS A 2 16.14 -4.94 -3.81
N ILE A 3 14.92 -5.07 -4.29
CA ILE A 3 13.80 -4.19 -3.94
C ILE A 3 12.71 -5.04 -3.27
N LEU A 4 12.14 -4.55 -2.17
CA LEU A 4 11.00 -5.13 -1.49
C LEU A 4 9.79 -4.22 -1.70
N ALA A 5 8.68 -4.76 -2.22
CA ALA A 5 7.42 -4.04 -2.30
C ALA A 5 6.43 -4.64 -1.30
N CYS A 6 6.02 -3.82 -0.35
CA CYS A 6 5.00 -4.18 0.64
C CYS A 6 3.63 -3.93 0.02
N ILE A 7 2.74 -4.92 0.09
CA ILE A 7 1.39 -4.79 -0.47
C ILE A 7 0.33 -5.08 0.59
N SER A 8 -0.79 -4.40 0.47
CA SER A 8 -2.01 -4.63 1.22
C SER A 8 -3.15 -5.10 0.32
N VAL A 9 -4.03 -5.88 0.91
CA VAL A 9 -5.24 -6.43 0.28
C VAL A 9 -6.43 -5.71 0.89
N VAL A 10 -7.19 -5.02 0.07
CA VAL A 10 -8.27 -4.13 0.50
C VAL A 10 -9.59 -4.49 -0.18
N PRO A 11 -10.74 -4.20 0.44
CA PRO A 11 -12.02 -4.32 -0.23
C PRO A 11 -12.08 -3.44 -1.49
N ASP A 12 -12.68 -3.96 -2.56
CA ASP A 12 -12.95 -3.16 -3.77
C ASP A 12 -13.78 -1.92 -3.41
N THR A 13 -13.51 -0.81 -4.10
CA THR A 13 -14.17 0.49 -3.84
C THR A 13 -15.68 0.48 -4.06
N THR A 14 -16.21 -0.52 -4.75
CA THR A 14 -17.66 -0.72 -4.96
C THR A 14 -18.30 -1.53 -3.84
N THR A 15 -17.53 -2.01 -2.87
CA THR A 15 -18.02 -2.83 -1.75
C THR A 15 -19.01 -2.05 -0.89
N LYS A 16 -20.18 -2.63 -0.65
CA LYS A 16 -21.12 -2.11 0.34
C LYS A 16 -20.63 -2.48 1.75
N ILE A 17 -20.19 -1.50 2.49
CA ILE A 17 -19.71 -1.70 3.86
C ILE A 17 -20.88 -2.01 4.79
N THR A 18 -20.82 -3.16 5.44
CA THR A 18 -21.78 -3.61 6.47
C THR A 18 -21.02 -4.28 7.63
N PHE A 19 -21.64 -4.38 8.78
CA PHE A 19 -21.03 -4.97 9.97
C PHE A 19 -21.89 -6.08 10.54
N THR A 20 -21.24 -7.00 11.26
CA THR A 20 -21.84 -8.14 11.96
C THR A 20 -21.49 -8.08 13.45
N GLU A 21 -21.95 -9.05 14.24
CA GLU A 21 -21.64 -9.20 15.67
C GLU A 21 -21.86 -7.88 16.46
N ASN A 22 -23.03 -7.27 16.31
CA ASN A 22 -23.36 -5.98 16.94
C ASN A 22 -22.38 -4.86 16.59
N ASN A 23 -21.95 -4.81 15.31
CA ASN A 23 -21.00 -3.84 14.78
C ASN A 23 -19.57 -3.97 15.35
N THR A 24 -19.18 -5.14 15.82
CA THR A 24 -17.79 -5.40 16.24
C THR A 24 -16.95 -6.05 15.16
N GLN A 25 -17.56 -6.49 14.04
CA GLN A 25 -16.86 -7.13 12.94
C GLN A 25 -17.29 -6.58 11.57
N PHE A 26 -16.32 -6.40 10.69
CA PHE A 26 -16.59 -6.11 9.28
C PHE A 26 -17.19 -7.35 8.60
N ASN A 27 -18.29 -7.16 7.88
CA ASN A 27 -18.93 -8.26 7.15
C ASN A 27 -18.17 -8.54 5.84
N THR A 28 -17.44 -9.64 5.80
CA THR A 28 -16.66 -10.07 4.64
C THR A 28 -17.45 -10.86 3.59
N ALA A 29 -18.72 -11.17 3.86
CA ALA A 29 -19.54 -11.98 2.96
C ALA A 29 -19.76 -11.28 1.61
N GLY A 30 -19.27 -11.88 0.53
CA GLY A 30 -19.40 -11.33 -0.82
C GLY A 30 -18.47 -10.16 -1.14
N VAL A 31 -17.55 -9.81 -0.25
CA VAL A 31 -16.55 -8.78 -0.50
C VAL A 31 -15.53 -9.27 -1.51
N GLN A 32 -15.33 -8.51 -2.56
CA GLN A 32 -14.21 -8.68 -3.48
C GLN A 32 -13.01 -7.91 -2.98
N TYR A 33 -11.88 -8.61 -2.80
CA TYR A 33 -10.62 -8.00 -2.38
C TYR A 33 -9.72 -7.73 -3.59
N ILE A 34 -9.04 -6.60 -3.54
CA ILE A 34 -8.12 -6.14 -4.59
C ILE A 34 -6.76 -5.77 -4.01
N LEU A 35 -5.75 -5.70 -4.87
CA LEU A 35 -4.49 -5.06 -4.55
C LEU A 35 -4.72 -3.56 -4.34
N ASN A 36 -4.24 -3.03 -3.22
CA ASN A 36 -4.36 -1.61 -2.93
C ASN A 36 -3.76 -0.77 -4.07
N PRO A 37 -4.50 0.21 -4.63
CA PRO A 37 -4.05 0.99 -5.78
C PRO A 37 -2.71 1.70 -5.59
N TYR A 38 -2.40 2.21 -4.40
CA TYR A 38 -1.10 2.81 -4.12
C TYR A 38 0.03 1.78 -4.12
N ASP A 39 -0.26 0.54 -3.75
CA ASP A 39 0.73 -0.54 -3.79
C ASP A 39 0.99 -1.02 -5.23
N GLU A 40 -0.01 -0.92 -6.13
CA GLU A 40 0.21 -1.16 -7.57
C GLU A 40 1.28 -0.20 -8.13
N LEU A 41 1.30 1.07 -7.67
CA LEU A 41 2.33 2.05 -8.03
C LEU A 41 3.69 1.66 -7.44
N ALA A 42 3.73 1.26 -6.17
CA ALA A 42 4.95 0.79 -5.51
C ALA A 42 5.57 -0.41 -6.24
N VAL A 43 4.76 -1.42 -6.59
CA VAL A 43 5.18 -2.59 -7.36
C VAL A 43 5.68 -2.19 -8.72
N THR A 44 4.94 -1.35 -9.46
CA THR A 44 5.32 -0.89 -10.80
C THR A 44 6.64 -0.15 -10.78
N ARG A 45 6.79 0.83 -9.88
CA ARG A 45 8.04 1.61 -9.81
C ARG A 45 9.22 0.76 -9.35
N GLY A 46 8.99 -0.16 -8.41
CA GLY A 46 10.00 -1.14 -7.99
C GLY A 46 10.48 -2.01 -9.15
N LEU A 47 9.59 -2.46 -10.02
CA LEU A 47 9.93 -3.22 -11.22
C LEU A 47 10.76 -2.40 -12.21
N GLU A 48 10.35 -1.17 -12.51
CA GLU A 48 11.09 -0.28 -13.42
C GLU A 48 12.52 -0.04 -12.95
N ILE A 49 12.70 0.23 -11.65
CA ILE A 49 14.01 0.45 -11.05
C ILE A 49 14.84 -0.85 -11.08
N ALA A 50 14.23 -2.00 -10.72
CA ALA A 50 14.91 -3.28 -10.75
C ALA A 50 15.37 -3.66 -12.17
N GLU A 51 14.50 -3.53 -13.16
CA GLU A 51 14.79 -3.83 -14.57
C GLU A 51 15.92 -2.93 -15.13
N ALA A 52 15.88 -1.63 -14.81
CA ALA A 52 16.91 -0.69 -15.26
C ALA A 52 18.29 -0.94 -14.62
N ASN A 53 18.36 -1.58 -13.46
CA ASN A 53 19.60 -1.79 -12.70
C ASN A 53 20.00 -3.27 -12.54
N GLY A 54 19.42 -4.18 -13.32
CA GLY A 54 19.71 -5.62 -13.25
C GLY A 54 19.38 -6.22 -11.87
N GLY A 55 18.34 -5.72 -11.23
CA GLY A 55 17.92 -6.11 -9.89
C GLY A 55 16.73 -7.07 -9.87
N THR A 56 16.19 -7.30 -8.67
CA THR A 56 15.01 -8.13 -8.42
C THR A 56 14.02 -7.41 -7.53
N LEU A 57 12.73 -7.72 -7.73
CA LEU A 57 11.64 -7.28 -6.88
C LEU A 57 11.00 -8.46 -6.18
N THR A 58 10.94 -8.39 -4.85
CA THR A 58 10.20 -9.31 -3.98
C THR A 58 8.95 -8.60 -3.47
N ILE A 59 7.81 -9.28 -3.47
CA ILE A 59 6.57 -8.81 -2.85
C ILE A 59 6.51 -9.31 -1.41
N VAL A 60 6.04 -8.49 -0.47
CA VAL A 60 5.68 -8.96 0.87
C VAL A 60 4.26 -8.54 1.23
N HIS A 61 3.53 -9.47 1.86
CA HIS A 61 2.20 -9.23 2.42
C HIS A 61 2.09 -9.86 3.82
N VAL A 62 1.52 -9.12 4.76
CA VAL A 62 1.15 -9.62 6.08
C VAL A 62 -0.34 -9.90 6.07
N GLY A 63 -0.74 -11.16 6.07
CA GLY A 63 -2.15 -11.54 5.96
C GLY A 63 -2.35 -13.04 5.78
N LYS A 64 -3.61 -13.47 5.79
CA LYS A 64 -4.01 -14.86 5.69
C LYS A 64 -3.99 -15.41 4.26
N ALA A 65 -4.28 -16.69 4.13
CA ALA A 65 -4.19 -17.42 2.86
C ALA A 65 -5.17 -16.92 1.79
N ASP A 66 -6.27 -16.31 2.16
CA ASP A 66 -7.26 -15.71 1.27
C ASP A 66 -6.71 -14.51 0.46
N ALA A 67 -5.60 -13.91 0.91
CA ALA A 67 -4.86 -12.90 0.16
C ALA A 67 -4.08 -13.44 -1.05
N GLU A 68 -3.85 -14.76 -1.15
CA GLU A 68 -3.01 -15.33 -2.21
C GLU A 68 -3.42 -14.96 -3.64
N PRO A 69 -4.70 -14.92 -4.03
CA PRO A 69 -5.09 -14.49 -5.37
C PRO A 69 -4.61 -13.07 -5.71
N VAL A 70 -4.64 -12.15 -4.75
CA VAL A 70 -4.18 -10.78 -4.91
C VAL A 70 -2.65 -10.71 -4.96
N ILE A 71 -1.94 -11.51 -4.15
CA ILE A 71 -0.49 -11.64 -4.23
C ILE A 71 -0.08 -12.18 -5.60
N ARG A 72 -0.80 -13.16 -6.16
CA ARG A 72 -0.58 -13.67 -7.52
C ARG A 72 -0.82 -12.61 -8.59
N LYS A 73 -1.81 -11.70 -8.39
CA LYS A 73 -1.97 -10.53 -9.26
C LYS A 73 -0.71 -9.64 -9.24
N ALA A 74 -0.17 -9.31 -8.07
CA ALA A 74 1.07 -8.54 -7.96
C ALA A 74 2.26 -9.25 -8.63
N LEU A 75 2.42 -10.56 -8.45
CA LEU A 75 3.43 -11.37 -9.13
C LEU A 75 3.27 -11.35 -10.66
N SER A 76 2.05 -11.24 -11.18
CA SER A 76 1.76 -11.19 -12.62
C SER A 76 2.20 -9.88 -13.27
N MET A 77 2.37 -8.80 -12.48
CA MET A 77 2.92 -7.54 -12.95
C MET A 77 4.41 -7.63 -13.30
N GLY A 78 5.11 -8.65 -12.77
CA GLY A 78 6.53 -8.89 -13.11
C GLY A 78 7.43 -9.28 -11.94
N ALA A 79 7.01 -9.11 -10.69
CA ALA A 79 7.81 -9.43 -9.52
C ALA A 79 8.38 -10.86 -9.55
N ASN A 80 9.57 -11.06 -9.00
CA ASN A 80 10.30 -12.32 -9.08
C ASN A 80 9.70 -13.40 -8.16
N GLU A 81 9.35 -13.01 -6.95
CA GLU A 81 8.86 -13.87 -5.89
C GLU A 81 7.99 -13.09 -4.91
N ALA A 82 7.30 -13.79 -4.02
CA ALA A 82 6.54 -13.18 -2.95
C ALA A 82 6.77 -13.90 -1.60
N ILE A 83 6.59 -13.15 -0.53
CA ILE A 83 6.58 -13.61 0.84
C ILE A 83 5.22 -13.24 1.44
N ARG A 84 4.53 -14.21 2.03
CA ARG A 84 3.36 -13.97 2.85
C ARG A 84 3.67 -14.31 4.30
N ILE A 85 3.48 -13.37 5.20
CA ILE A 85 3.57 -13.59 6.64
C ILE A 85 2.17 -13.94 7.12
N ASP A 86 1.97 -15.15 7.64
CA ASP A 86 0.66 -15.73 7.96
C ASP A 86 0.10 -15.20 9.28
N ALA A 87 -0.33 -13.94 9.27
CA ALA A 87 -0.84 -13.23 10.43
C ALA A 87 -2.19 -12.58 10.14
N GLU A 88 -2.87 -12.15 11.20
CA GLU A 88 -4.07 -11.29 11.16
C GLU A 88 -3.68 -9.93 11.74
N PRO A 89 -3.23 -8.97 10.91
CA PRO A 89 -2.79 -7.68 11.40
C PRO A 89 -4.01 -6.80 11.73
N THR A 90 -3.97 -6.13 12.89
CA THR A 90 -4.98 -5.13 13.27
C THR A 90 -4.42 -3.71 13.32
N ASP A 91 -3.10 -3.53 13.22
CA ASP A 91 -2.46 -2.22 13.25
C ASP A 91 -1.19 -2.14 12.40
N ALA A 92 -0.81 -0.90 12.06
CA ALA A 92 0.34 -0.61 11.21
C ALA A 92 1.69 -0.91 11.87
N GLN A 93 1.80 -0.82 13.20
CA GLN A 93 3.05 -1.10 13.91
C GLN A 93 3.37 -2.59 13.84
N TYR A 94 2.38 -3.45 14.09
CA TYR A 94 2.52 -4.89 13.95
C TYR A 94 3.00 -5.26 12.53
N VAL A 95 2.36 -4.69 11.49
CA VAL A 95 2.75 -4.92 10.09
C VAL A 95 4.21 -4.50 9.84
N ALA A 96 4.61 -3.31 10.33
CA ALA A 96 5.97 -2.81 10.17
C ALA A 96 7.00 -3.72 10.86
N GLU A 97 6.72 -4.20 12.06
CA GLU A 97 7.60 -5.11 12.79
C GLU A 97 7.75 -6.47 12.10
N GLU A 98 6.66 -7.03 11.58
CA GLU A 98 6.71 -8.29 10.84
C GLU A 98 7.54 -8.15 9.56
N ILE A 99 7.33 -7.08 8.80
CA ILE A 99 8.10 -6.82 7.57
C ILE A 99 9.58 -6.57 7.92
N ALA A 100 9.88 -5.86 9.00
CA ALA A 100 11.25 -5.56 9.41
C ALA A 100 12.09 -6.82 9.65
N LYS A 101 11.48 -7.94 10.10
CA LYS A 101 12.18 -9.21 10.32
C LYS A 101 12.79 -9.81 9.06
N ILE A 102 12.19 -9.50 7.90
CA ILE A 102 12.61 -10.04 6.60
C ILE A 102 13.25 -8.98 5.68
N ALA A 103 13.22 -7.72 6.08
CA ALA A 103 13.65 -6.59 5.27
C ALA A 103 15.19 -6.44 5.15
N GLY A 104 15.97 -7.25 5.86
CA GLY A 104 17.43 -7.23 5.80
C GLY A 104 17.98 -7.56 4.41
N GLY A 105 18.88 -6.69 3.89
CA GLY A 105 19.57 -6.90 2.63
C GLY A 105 18.83 -6.40 1.37
N TYR A 106 17.72 -5.68 1.54
CA TYR A 106 17.09 -4.92 0.47
C TYR A 106 17.66 -3.49 0.41
N ASP A 107 17.88 -2.99 -0.81
CA ASP A 107 18.41 -1.65 -1.05
C ASP A 107 17.34 -0.56 -0.98
N LEU A 108 16.12 -0.92 -1.39
CA LEU A 108 14.94 -0.06 -1.40
C LEU A 108 13.72 -0.87 -0.96
N ILE A 109 12.95 -0.31 -0.03
CA ILE A 109 11.66 -0.85 0.39
C ILE A 109 10.58 0.12 -0.05
N LEU A 110 9.59 -0.37 -0.77
CA LEU A 110 8.47 0.44 -1.27
C LEU A 110 7.16 0.01 -0.61
N THR A 111 6.36 0.99 -0.23
CA THR A 111 4.98 0.82 0.23
C THR A 111 4.06 1.68 -0.62
N GLY A 112 2.77 1.45 -0.61
CA GLY A 112 1.81 2.47 -0.99
C GLY A 112 1.83 3.65 -0.01
N ARG A 113 1.35 4.81 -0.45
CA ARG A 113 1.17 5.97 0.43
C ARG A 113 0.26 5.63 1.61
N GLU A 114 -0.85 4.97 1.31
CA GLU A 114 -1.89 4.63 2.28
C GLU A 114 -2.68 3.40 1.82
N SER A 115 -3.38 2.77 2.74
CA SER A 115 -4.38 1.76 2.47
C SER A 115 -5.74 2.45 2.26
N ILE A 116 -6.44 2.17 1.15
CA ILE A 116 -7.67 2.90 0.78
C ILE A 116 -8.91 2.51 1.61
N ASP A 117 -8.84 1.44 2.37
CA ASP A 117 -9.95 0.96 3.19
C ASP A 117 -10.19 1.82 4.44
N TYR A 118 -9.12 2.36 5.04
CA TYR A 118 -9.20 3.24 6.21
C TYR A 118 -8.21 4.43 6.16
N ASN A 119 -7.59 4.68 5.00
CA ASN A 119 -6.62 5.76 4.79
C ASN A 119 -5.39 5.70 5.73
N GLY A 120 -4.98 4.48 6.09
CA GLY A 120 -3.82 4.25 6.95
C GLY A 120 -2.51 4.47 6.20
N GLY A 121 -1.77 5.53 6.52
CA GLY A 121 -0.50 5.92 5.88
C GLY A 121 0.73 5.75 6.78
N ALA A 122 0.67 4.96 7.84
CA ALA A 122 1.72 4.92 8.86
C ALA A 122 2.85 3.91 8.57
N VAL A 123 2.62 2.86 7.78
CA VAL A 123 3.55 1.72 7.62
C VAL A 123 4.93 2.16 7.13
N CYS A 124 5.03 3.08 6.17
CA CYS A 124 6.31 3.56 5.65
C CYS A 124 7.19 4.18 6.74
N GLY A 125 6.63 5.10 7.53
CA GLY A 125 7.36 5.77 8.62
C GLY A 125 7.72 4.82 9.76
N LEU A 126 6.79 3.95 10.16
CA LEU A 126 7.00 2.95 11.21
C LEU A 126 8.09 1.95 10.81
N LEU A 127 8.04 1.45 9.56
CA LEU A 127 9.04 0.51 9.05
C LEU A 127 10.44 1.13 9.01
N GLY A 128 10.56 2.38 8.54
CA GLY A 128 11.84 3.11 8.60
C GLY A 128 12.36 3.28 10.02
N SER A 129 11.46 3.60 10.96
CA SER A 129 11.80 3.74 12.38
C SER A 129 12.27 2.41 13.00
N VAL A 130 11.55 1.31 12.76
CA VAL A 130 11.92 -0.02 13.30
C VAL A 130 13.25 -0.50 12.73
N LEU A 131 13.52 -0.24 11.45
CA LEU A 131 14.78 -0.60 10.79
C LEU A 131 15.93 0.37 11.07
N GLY A 132 15.66 1.56 11.61
CA GLY A 132 16.68 2.60 11.81
C GLY A 132 17.23 3.16 10.51
N ILE A 133 16.43 3.21 9.43
CA ILE A 133 16.81 3.71 8.11
C ILE A 133 15.90 4.86 7.66
N PRO A 134 16.36 5.71 6.71
CA PRO A 134 15.53 6.80 6.20
C PRO A 134 14.19 6.31 5.64
N SER A 135 13.10 7.02 5.96
CA SER A 135 11.79 6.84 5.36
C SER A 135 11.32 8.11 4.68
N ILE A 136 10.90 8.00 3.42
CA ILE A 136 10.45 9.12 2.59
C ILE A 136 8.99 8.88 2.20
N ASN A 137 8.09 9.67 2.77
CA ASN A 137 6.67 9.53 2.51
C ASN A 137 6.19 10.41 1.35
N VAL A 138 5.10 10.00 0.69
CA VAL A 138 4.36 10.79 -0.32
C VAL A 138 5.21 11.07 -1.57
N VAL A 139 5.94 10.04 -2.05
CA VAL A 139 6.91 10.17 -3.12
C VAL A 139 6.22 10.16 -4.49
N THR A 140 6.50 11.18 -5.30
CA THR A 140 5.97 11.35 -6.67
C THR A 140 7.02 11.08 -7.75
N ARG A 141 8.31 10.94 -7.38
CA ARG A 141 9.39 10.56 -8.29
C ARG A 141 10.50 9.86 -7.53
N ILE A 142 11.07 8.82 -8.12
CA ILE A 142 12.25 8.10 -7.61
C ILE A 142 13.25 7.95 -8.75
N ASP A 143 14.47 8.45 -8.57
CA ASP A 143 15.59 8.18 -9.45
C ASP A 143 16.70 7.46 -8.69
N TYR A 144 17.46 6.63 -9.40
CA TYR A 144 18.66 5.98 -8.87
C TYR A 144 19.83 6.21 -9.81
N ALA A 145 20.85 6.87 -9.32
CA ALA A 145 22.07 7.11 -10.07
C ALA A 145 23.29 7.20 -9.13
N ASN A 146 24.43 6.69 -9.58
CA ASN A 146 25.70 6.78 -8.86
C ASN A 146 25.64 6.25 -7.40
N GLY A 147 24.86 5.17 -7.18
CA GLY A 147 24.72 4.57 -5.84
C GLY A 147 23.82 5.33 -4.88
N LYS A 148 23.05 6.30 -5.35
CA LYS A 148 22.13 7.11 -4.52
C LYS A 148 20.72 7.13 -5.12
N PHE A 149 19.73 7.13 -4.24
CA PHE A 149 18.35 7.43 -4.57
C PHE A 149 18.09 8.93 -4.42
N SER A 150 17.30 9.49 -5.33
CA SER A 150 16.73 10.84 -5.26
C SER A 150 15.22 10.74 -5.35
N PHE A 151 14.52 11.41 -4.45
CA PHE A 151 13.08 11.37 -4.32
C PHE A 151 12.51 12.78 -4.39
N ASP A 152 11.51 13.00 -5.25
CA ASP A 152 10.62 14.15 -5.12
C ASP A 152 9.39 13.72 -4.31
N ARG A 153 9.00 14.50 -3.33
CA ARG A 153 7.84 14.24 -2.47
C ARG A 153 6.97 15.49 -2.32
N ASP A 154 5.67 15.27 -2.23
CA ASP A 154 4.75 16.35 -1.96
C ASP A 154 4.77 16.69 -0.46
N ILE A 155 4.77 17.98 -0.15
CA ILE A 155 4.69 18.56 1.19
C ILE A 155 3.65 19.69 1.19
N ASP A 156 3.24 20.12 2.37
CA ASP A 156 2.35 21.28 2.48
C ASP A 156 2.99 22.52 1.85
N GLY A 157 2.29 23.09 0.87
CA GLY A 157 2.74 24.27 0.14
C GLY A 157 3.72 24.04 -1.01
N GLY A 158 4.04 22.75 -1.34
CA GLY A 158 4.93 22.50 -2.48
C GLY A 158 5.48 21.07 -2.58
N ARG A 159 6.68 21.01 -3.11
CA ARG A 159 7.43 19.76 -3.31
C ARG A 159 8.86 19.93 -2.85
N GLU A 160 9.44 18.89 -2.26
CA GLU A 160 10.86 18.86 -1.94
C GLU A 160 11.58 17.69 -2.60
N THR A 161 12.87 17.84 -2.83
CA THR A 161 13.75 16.76 -3.30
C THR A 161 14.69 16.35 -2.18
N VAL A 162 14.67 15.05 -1.84
CA VAL A 162 15.58 14.46 -0.85
C VAL A 162 16.41 13.36 -1.48
N SER A 163 17.59 13.08 -0.95
CA SER A 163 18.44 12.00 -1.45
C SER A 163 19.10 11.21 -0.32
N CYS A 164 19.27 9.91 -0.52
CA CYS A 164 20.00 9.03 0.39
C CYS A 164 20.72 7.90 -0.35
N ALA A 165 21.71 7.30 0.29
CA ALA A 165 22.48 6.20 -0.30
C ALA A 165 21.78 4.84 -0.21
N GLY A 166 20.66 4.72 0.50
CA GLY A 166 20.05 3.44 0.87
C GLY A 166 20.83 2.66 1.94
N PRO A 167 20.25 1.62 2.56
CA PRO A 167 18.86 1.24 2.35
C PRO A 167 17.89 2.32 2.84
N CYS A 168 16.70 2.36 2.25
CA CYS A 168 15.66 3.31 2.62
C CYS A 168 14.25 2.76 2.34
N VAL A 169 13.24 3.37 2.98
CA VAL A 169 11.83 3.09 2.74
C VAL A 169 11.22 4.27 2.01
N ALA A 170 10.36 4.04 1.02
CA ALA A 170 9.63 5.11 0.34
C ALA A 170 8.17 4.72 0.11
N SER A 171 7.23 5.66 0.26
CA SER A 171 5.83 5.42 -0.02
C SER A 171 5.38 6.07 -1.33
N ALA A 172 4.77 5.24 -2.19
CA ALA A 172 4.31 5.61 -3.53
C ALA A 172 3.06 6.49 -3.46
N GLN A 173 3.15 7.71 -3.97
CA GLN A 173 2.04 8.63 -4.16
C GLN A 173 1.46 8.45 -5.57
N LYS A 174 0.23 8.89 -5.76
CA LYS A 174 -0.34 9.13 -7.08
C LYS A 174 0.65 9.95 -7.93
N ASP A 175 0.70 9.69 -9.21
CA ASP A 175 1.61 10.30 -10.19
C ASP A 175 3.08 9.83 -10.13
N LEU A 176 3.43 8.87 -9.27
CA LEU A 176 4.76 8.26 -9.25
C LEU A 176 5.07 7.52 -10.56
N CYS A 177 4.10 6.79 -11.09
CA CYS A 177 4.15 6.08 -12.36
C CYS A 177 2.74 5.64 -12.79
N GLU A 178 2.59 5.18 -14.02
CA GLU A 178 1.37 4.50 -14.47
C GLU A 178 1.39 3.04 -14.04
N PRO A 179 0.32 2.50 -13.43
CA PRO A 179 0.26 1.11 -13.00
C PRO A 179 0.50 0.14 -14.15
N ARG A 180 1.41 -0.82 -13.96
CA ARG A 180 1.70 -1.85 -14.97
C ARG A 180 0.54 -2.85 -15.06
N ILE A 181 -0.06 -2.97 -16.24
CA ILE A 181 -1.11 -3.94 -16.52
C ILE A 181 -0.46 -5.30 -16.85
N PRO A 182 -0.79 -6.38 -16.12
CA PRO A 182 -0.29 -7.71 -16.43
C PRO A 182 -0.74 -8.20 -17.81
N ASN A 183 0.18 -8.74 -18.59
CA ASN A 183 -0.14 -9.43 -19.83
C ASN A 183 -0.39 -10.94 -19.58
N MET A 184 -0.92 -11.65 -20.59
CA MET A 184 -1.24 -13.08 -20.48
C MET A 184 -0.03 -13.94 -20.07
N ARG A 185 1.18 -13.62 -20.56
CA ARG A 185 2.40 -14.33 -20.18
C ARG A 185 2.72 -14.12 -18.70
N GLY A 186 2.59 -12.89 -18.19
CA GLY A 186 2.77 -12.57 -16.77
C GLY A 186 1.78 -13.32 -15.88
N ILE A 187 0.50 -13.35 -16.28
CA ILE A 187 -0.55 -14.08 -15.55
C ILE A 187 -0.23 -15.58 -15.47
N MET A 188 0.17 -16.18 -16.59
CA MET A 188 0.54 -17.61 -16.62
C MET A 188 1.79 -17.88 -15.77
N ALA A 189 2.82 -17.07 -15.89
CA ALA A 189 4.06 -17.20 -15.10
C ALA A 189 3.82 -17.04 -13.58
N ALA A 190 2.93 -16.14 -13.17
CA ALA A 190 2.63 -15.90 -11.76
C ALA A 190 2.10 -17.14 -11.02
N ARG A 191 1.50 -18.10 -11.72
CA ARG A 191 0.98 -19.35 -11.12
C ARG A 191 2.07 -20.21 -10.48
N THR A 192 3.29 -20.16 -11.04
CA THR A 192 4.41 -21.01 -10.63
C THR A 192 5.54 -20.21 -9.93
N LYS A 193 5.45 -18.88 -9.92
CA LYS A 193 6.43 -18.06 -9.18
C LYS A 193 6.45 -18.42 -7.69
N PRO A 194 7.63 -18.39 -7.04
CA PRO A 194 7.75 -18.70 -5.63
C PRO A 194 6.86 -17.79 -4.77
N LEU A 195 6.13 -18.41 -3.85
CA LEU A 195 5.40 -17.75 -2.77
C LEU A 195 5.79 -18.47 -1.48
N GLN A 196 6.64 -17.82 -0.70
CA GLN A 196 7.05 -18.33 0.61
C GLN A 196 6.03 -17.91 1.68
N VAL A 197 5.64 -18.82 2.53
CA VAL A 197 4.78 -18.54 3.69
C VAL A 197 5.61 -18.63 4.95
N LEU A 198 5.62 -17.55 5.73
CA LEU A 198 6.35 -17.47 7.00
C LEU A 198 5.37 -17.37 8.17
N ALA A 199 5.73 -17.96 9.29
CA ALA A 199 5.03 -17.73 10.56
C ALA A 199 5.35 -16.32 11.09
N PRO A 200 4.38 -15.66 11.77
CA PRO A 200 4.61 -14.35 12.37
C PRO A 200 5.63 -14.43 13.51
N GLN A 201 6.37 -13.35 13.72
CA GLN A 201 7.40 -13.24 14.76
C GLN A 201 7.22 -12.05 15.70
N ALA A 202 6.31 -11.09 15.37
CA ALA A 202 5.98 -9.99 16.26
C ALA A 202 5.19 -10.48 17.48
N ALA A 203 5.29 -9.76 18.59
CA ALA A 203 4.73 -10.21 19.85
C ALA A 203 3.19 -10.14 19.90
N ALA A 204 2.60 -9.03 19.46
CA ALA A 204 1.16 -8.79 19.49
C ALA A 204 0.80 -7.54 18.67
N ASN A 205 -0.48 -7.39 18.34
CA ASN A 205 -1.02 -6.12 17.87
C ASN A 205 -1.01 -5.07 19.00
N TYR A 206 -0.80 -3.83 18.65
CA TYR A 206 -0.78 -2.69 19.57
C TYR A 206 -2.16 -2.03 19.71
N ALA A 207 -3.05 -2.27 18.75
CA ALA A 207 -4.41 -1.76 18.74
C ALA A 207 -5.38 -2.77 18.15
N ASP A 208 -6.60 -2.78 18.65
CA ASP A 208 -7.68 -3.62 18.16
C ASP A 208 -8.93 -2.78 17.86
N TYR A 209 -9.70 -3.18 16.85
CA TYR A 209 -11.00 -2.59 16.55
C TYR A 209 -12.02 -3.10 17.56
N THR A 210 -12.67 -2.19 18.29
CA THR A 210 -13.69 -2.55 19.30
C THR A 210 -15.11 -2.40 18.78
N ALA A 211 -15.33 -1.47 17.85
CA ALA A 211 -16.65 -1.24 17.24
C ALA A 211 -16.51 -0.47 15.92
N TYR A 212 -17.50 -0.63 15.07
CA TYR A 212 -17.67 0.09 13.82
C TYR A 212 -18.97 0.86 13.81
N GLU A 213 -18.99 2.01 13.16
CA GLU A 213 -20.18 2.81 12.95
C GLU A 213 -20.25 3.31 11.52
N LEU A 214 -21.44 3.23 10.91
CA LEU A 214 -21.65 3.85 9.61
C LEU A 214 -21.81 5.36 9.78
N PRO A 215 -21.31 6.17 8.82
CA PRO A 215 -21.62 7.59 8.81
C PRO A 215 -23.12 7.83 8.83
N ALA A 216 -23.56 8.91 9.48
CA ALA A 216 -24.96 9.30 9.50
C ALA A 216 -25.50 9.41 8.06
N ALA A 217 -26.71 8.92 7.85
CA ALA A 217 -27.36 9.00 6.56
C ALA A 217 -27.42 10.45 6.10
N LYS A 218 -27.03 10.71 4.85
CA LYS A 218 -27.12 12.06 4.27
C LYS A 218 -28.57 12.49 4.25
N SER A 219 -28.87 13.68 4.77
CA SER A 219 -30.16 14.35 4.60
C SER A 219 -30.34 14.74 3.11
N GLY A 220 -31.56 15.03 2.70
CA GLY A 220 -31.88 15.35 1.30
C GLY A 220 -31.01 16.46 0.71
N VAL A 221 -30.87 16.46 -0.59
CA VAL A 221 -30.09 17.46 -1.35
C VAL A 221 -30.95 18.70 -1.56
N ARG A 222 -30.41 19.88 -1.29
CA ARG A 222 -30.97 21.15 -1.72
C ARG A 222 -30.42 21.53 -3.09
N LEU A 223 -31.25 21.45 -4.10
CA LEU A 223 -30.90 21.93 -5.45
C LEU A 223 -31.05 23.44 -5.51
N ILE A 224 -30.08 24.09 -6.12
CA ILE A 224 -30.07 25.54 -6.38
C ILE A 224 -29.99 25.71 -7.88
N ASP A 225 -30.86 26.56 -8.44
CA ASP A 225 -30.85 26.88 -9.87
C ASP A 225 -29.53 27.56 -10.26
N VAL A 226 -29.06 27.29 -11.48
CA VAL A 226 -27.79 27.84 -11.98
C VAL A 226 -27.80 29.38 -11.97
N SER A 227 -28.95 30.01 -12.24
CA SER A 227 -29.13 31.47 -12.17
C SER A 227 -28.95 32.03 -10.74
N GLU A 228 -29.07 31.20 -9.74
CA GLU A 228 -28.95 31.53 -8.30
C GLU A 228 -27.66 31.02 -7.65
N ALA A 229 -26.65 30.59 -8.45
CA ALA A 229 -25.41 30.00 -7.96
C ALA A 229 -24.69 30.86 -6.88
N GLY A 230 -24.84 32.19 -6.95
CA GLY A 230 -24.32 33.12 -5.93
C GLY A 230 -24.83 32.86 -4.52
N LYS A 231 -26.02 32.26 -4.35
CA LYS A 231 -26.57 31.88 -3.03
C LYS A 231 -25.75 30.78 -2.33
N LEU A 232 -24.94 30.04 -3.07
CA LEU A 232 -24.03 29.03 -2.46
C LEU A 232 -23.04 29.66 -1.48
N ILE A 233 -22.56 30.88 -1.76
CA ILE A 233 -21.63 31.60 -0.89
C ILE A 233 -22.28 31.90 0.46
N ASP A 234 -23.55 32.23 0.50
CA ASP A 234 -24.27 32.53 1.75
C ASP A 234 -24.62 31.25 2.56
N ILE A 235 -24.75 30.11 1.85
CA ILE A 235 -25.07 28.82 2.48
C ILE A 235 -23.79 28.16 3.05
N LEU A 236 -22.64 28.43 2.47
CA LEU A 236 -21.36 27.84 2.88
C LEU A 236 -20.61 28.66 3.94
N ARG A 237 -21.08 29.86 4.25
CA ARG A 237 -20.59 30.68 5.37
C ARG A 237 -21.24 30.29 6.69
#